data_60cdd6cae4ba328cd8e10619e2e7f475
#
_entry.id   60cdd6cae4ba328cd8e10619e2e7f475
#
_cell.length_a   1.000
_cell.length_b   1.000
_cell.length_c   1.000
_cell.angle_alpha   90.00
_cell.angle_beta   90.00
_cell.angle_gamma   90.00
#
_symmetry.space_group_name_H-M   'P 1'
#
loop_
_entity.id
_entity.type
_entity.pdbx_description
1 polymer ?
#
loop_
_entity_poly.entity_id
_entity_poly.type
_entity_poly.pdbx_seq_one_letter_code
_entity_poly.pdbx_strand_id
1 'polypeptide(L)'
;NAARLDAILACLRKWRVAGDLKPQEIWLLLASCIDAADRVANISGTYGAYLKTVQGSALRHLELKVPAIVDGPIGEGHRKDALDWISEVECELLYIDPPYNQRQYPANYHLPEILSLLPFESSDDRIEDSIYGKTGLIPWKEKASPLCSRRCDDCFQSVSQLIKSAKAEIIIF
;
A
#
# COMPACT_ATOMS: atom_id res chain seq x y z
N ASN A 1 -18.57 5.56 7.94
CA ASN A 1 -17.58 4.54 7.58
C ASN A 1 -16.26 4.72 8.33
N ALA A 2 -15.72 5.97 8.50
CA ALA A 2 -14.47 6.22 9.20
C ALA A 2 -14.47 5.65 10.62
N ALA A 3 -15.41 6.06 11.47
CA ALA A 3 -15.49 5.55 12.84
C ALA A 3 -15.64 4.02 12.94
N ARG A 4 -16.24 3.38 11.94
CA ARG A 4 -16.31 1.91 11.86
C ARG A 4 -14.93 1.33 11.56
N LEU A 5 -14.22 1.92 10.63
CA LEU A 5 -12.85 1.50 10.28
C LEU A 5 -11.90 1.67 11.46
N ASP A 6 -11.96 2.81 12.16
CA ASP A 6 -11.16 3.06 13.36
C ASP A 6 -11.43 2.01 14.45
N ALA A 7 -12.70 1.69 14.69
CA ALA A 7 -13.07 0.65 15.64
C ALA A 7 -12.52 -0.73 15.27
N ILE A 8 -12.52 -1.09 13.99
CA ILE A 8 -11.98 -2.35 13.48
C ILE A 8 -10.46 -2.39 13.67
N LEU A 9 -9.76 -1.32 13.30
CA LEU A 9 -8.29 -1.23 13.46
C LEU A 9 -7.87 -1.25 14.93
N ALA A 10 -8.65 -0.60 15.81
CA ALA A 10 -8.44 -0.68 17.26
C ALA A 10 -8.64 -2.11 17.81
N CYS A 11 -9.62 -2.86 17.29
CA CYS A 11 -9.79 -4.26 17.65
C CYS A 11 -8.61 -5.11 17.17
N LEU A 12 -8.16 -4.91 15.92
CA LEU A 12 -6.98 -5.61 15.39
C LEU A 12 -5.73 -5.36 16.24
N ARG A 13 -5.52 -4.11 16.68
CA ARG A 13 -4.42 -3.77 17.59
C ARG A 13 -4.54 -4.54 18.90
N LYS A 14 -5.72 -4.57 19.50
CA LYS A 14 -5.96 -5.30 20.76
C LYS A 14 -5.66 -6.79 20.61
N TRP A 15 -6.19 -7.44 19.58
CA TRP A 15 -5.97 -8.86 19.33
C TRP A 15 -4.51 -9.18 19.05
N ARG A 16 -3.81 -8.31 18.28
CA ARG A 16 -2.37 -8.45 18.05
C ARG A 16 -1.58 -8.38 19.37
N VAL A 17 -1.85 -7.38 20.21
CA VAL A 17 -1.15 -7.20 21.48
C VAL A 17 -1.44 -8.33 22.46
N ALA A 18 -2.67 -8.83 22.48
CA ALA A 18 -3.07 -9.98 23.29
C ALA A 18 -2.49 -11.32 22.80
N GLY A 19 -2.00 -11.37 21.56
CA GLY A 19 -1.54 -12.63 20.95
C GLY A 19 -2.69 -13.54 20.49
N ASP A 20 -3.90 -12.99 20.33
CA ASP A 20 -5.10 -13.73 19.92
C ASP A 20 -5.08 -14.13 18.45
N LEU A 21 -4.26 -13.50 17.65
CA LEU A 21 -4.15 -13.71 16.20
C LEU A 21 -2.70 -14.05 15.80
N LYS A 22 -2.57 -14.96 14.85
CA LYS A 22 -1.31 -15.24 14.17
C LYS A 22 -0.96 -14.10 13.22
N PRO A 23 0.32 -13.88 12.89
CA PRO A 23 0.73 -12.83 11.95
C PRO A 23 -0.03 -12.86 10.62
N GLN A 24 -0.24 -14.04 10.04
CA GLN A 24 -0.95 -14.21 8.77
C GLN A 24 -2.42 -13.79 8.86
N GLU A 25 -3.06 -14.05 10.01
CA GLU A 25 -4.45 -13.64 10.25
C GLU A 25 -4.58 -12.12 10.38
N ILE A 26 -3.59 -11.48 11.01
CA ILE A 26 -3.52 -10.01 11.09
C ILE A 26 -3.38 -9.41 9.69
N TRP A 27 -2.47 -9.96 8.86
CA TRP A 27 -2.26 -9.48 7.49
C TRP A 27 -3.52 -9.65 6.63
N LEU A 28 -4.22 -10.77 6.75
CA LEU A 28 -5.47 -11.03 6.03
C LEU A 28 -6.57 -10.04 6.42
N LEU A 29 -6.75 -9.82 7.70
CA LEU A 29 -7.76 -8.88 8.21
C LEU A 29 -7.41 -7.43 7.84
N LEU A 30 -6.14 -7.07 7.89
CA LEU A 30 -5.67 -5.75 7.50
C LEU A 30 -5.88 -5.49 6.00
N ALA A 31 -5.55 -6.47 5.15
CA ALA A 31 -5.83 -6.41 3.71
C ALA A 31 -7.34 -6.23 3.45
N SER A 32 -8.19 -6.96 4.20
CA SER A 32 -9.65 -6.81 4.13
C SER A 32 -10.13 -5.41 4.54
N CYS A 33 -9.48 -4.79 5.54
CA CYS A 33 -9.79 -3.43 5.96
C CYS A 33 -9.43 -2.40 4.90
N ILE A 34 -8.24 -2.52 4.30
CA ILE A 34 -7.76 -1.61 3.26
C ILE A 34 -8.66 -1.69 2.02
N ASP A 35 -8.98 -2.91 1.57
CA ASP A 35 -9.89 -3.14 0.44
C ASP A 35 -11.32 -2.63 0.73
N ALA A 36 -11.83 -2.83 1.95
CA ALA A 36 -13.13 -2.31 2.34
C ALA A 36 -13.16 -0.78 2.39
N ALA A 37 -12.07 -0.15 2.86
CA ALA A 37 -11.92 1.31 2.87
C ALA A 37 -11.91 1.87 1.45
N ASP A 38 -11.15 1.25 0.54
CA ASP A 38 -11.04 1.66 -0.86
C ASP A 38 -12.39 1.59 -1.59
N ARG A 39 -13.17 0.52 -1.36
CA ARG A 39 -14.51 0.37 -1.97
C ARG A 39 -15.51 1.45 -1.59
N VAL A 40 -15.32 2.14 -0.48
CA VAL A 40 -16.20 3.23 0.00
C VAL A 40 -15.51 4.58 0.07
N ALA A 41 -14.29 4.69 -0.43
CA ALA A 41 -13.56 5.94 -0.48
C ALA A 41 -14.18 6.91 -1.48
N ASN A 42 -14.23 8.21 -1.12
CA ASN A 42 -14.71 9.27 -2.02
C ASN A 42 -13.53 9.88 -2.79
N ILE A 43 -12.91 9.10 -3.63
CA ILE A 43 -11.69 9.45 -4.37
C ILE A 43 -11.86 9.22 -5.87
N SER A 44 -10.94 9.76 -6.65
CA SER A 44 -10.87 9.58 -8.10
C SER A 44 -9.79 8.57 -8.51
N GLY A 45 -9.63 7.48 -7.73
CA GLY A 45 -8.62 6.44 -7.94
C GLY A 45 -7.32 6.64 -7.17
N THR A 46 -7.10 7.81 -6.54
CA THR A 46 -5.96 8.06 -5.66
C THR A 46 -6.37 8.93 -4.48
N TYR A 47 -5.67 8.80 -3.34
CA TYR A 47 -5.94 9.54 -2.12
C TYR A 47 -5.29 10.92 -2.08
N GLY A 48 -4.52 11.30 -3.10
CA GLY A 48 -3.86 12.61 -3.19
C GLY A 48 -4.82 13.79 -3.36
N ALA A 49 -6.08 13.52 -3.72
CA ALA A 49 -7.13 14.54 -3.86
C ALA A 49 -8.50 13.97 -3.50
N TYR A 50 -9.29 14.75 -2.79
CA TYR A 50 -10.69 14.41 -2.50
C TYR A 50 -11.64 14.96 -3.55
N LEU A 51 -12.76 14.28 -3.74
CA LEU A 51 -13.84 14.76 -4.59
C LEU A 51 -14.76 15.69 -3.82
N LYS A 52 -15.13 16.82 -4.45
CA LYS A 52 -16.10 17.77 -3.88
C LYS A 52 -17.53 17.22 -3.84
N THR A 53 -17.84 16.31 -4.75
CA THR A 53 -19.13 15.63 -4.84
C THR A 53 -19.02 14.23 -4.28
N VAL A 54 -19.96 13.85 -3.42
CA VAL A 54 -19.99 12.50 -2.83
C VAL A 54 -20.48 11.50 -3.88
N GLN A 55 -19.69 10.49 -4.14
CA GLN A 55 -20.05 9.39 -5.06
C GLN A 55 -20.98 8.38 -4.39
N GLY A 56 -21.79 7.68 -5.18
CA GLY A 56 -22.69 6.64 -4.68
C GLY A 56 -21.97 5.50 -3.93
N SER A 57 -20.73 5.18 -4.30
CA SER A 57 -19.88 4.22 -3.57
C SER A 57 -19.61 4.65 -2.14
N ALA A 58 -19.35 5.94 -1.92
CA ALA A 58 -19.03 6.49 -0.61
C ALA A 58 -20.23 6.52 0.36
N LEU A 59 -21.45 6.42 -0.17
CA LEU A 59 -22.69 6.32 0.62
C LEU A 59 -22.98 4.90 1.10
N ARG A 60 -22.30 3.88 0.57
CA ARG A 60 -22.47 2.50 1.00
C ARG A 60 -21.87 2.27 2.38
N HIS A 61 -22.34 1.26 3.07
CA HIS A 61 -21.71 0.81 4.30
C HIS A 61 -20.37 0.15 4.02
N LEU A 62 -19.40 0.40 4.89
CA LEU A 62 -18.13 -0.33 4.91
C LEU A 62 -18.41 -1.77 5.35
N GLU A 63 -18.05 -2.72 4.52
CA GLU A 63 -18.19 -4.15 4.77
C GLU A 63 -16.83 -4.84 4.60
N LEU A 64 -16.39 -5.56 5.63
CA LEU A 64 -15.22 -6.43 5.50
C LEU A 64 -15.61 -7.65 4.67
N LYS A 65 -14.77 -7.98 3.70
CA LYS A 65 -14.88 -9.21 2.92
C LYS A 65 -13.52 -9.90 2.98
N VAL A 66 -13.56 -11.17 3.31
CA VAL A 66 -12.33 -11.98 3.25
C VAL A 66 -11.87 -12.02 1.79
N PRO A 67 -10.61 -11.68 1.48
CA PRO A 67 -10.08 -11.83 0.14
C PRO A 67 -10.19 -13.28 -0.34
N ALA A 68 -10.35 -13.45 -1.65
CA ALA A 68 -10.33 -14.79 -2.23
C ALA A 68 -8.95 -15.43 -1.97
N ILE A 69 -8.95 -16.56 -1.29
CA ILE A 69 -7.75 -17.35 -1.06
C ILE A 69 -7.67 -18.34 -2.21
N VAL A 70 -6.57 -18.31 -2.93
CA VAL A 70 -6.29 -19.25 -4.03
C VAL A 70 -5.41 -20.35 -3.46
N ASP A 71 -5.82 -21.59 -3.66
CA ASP A 71 -5.00 -22.75 -3.33
C ASP A 71 -3.75 -22.79 -4.21
N GLY A 72 -2.59 -22.92 -3.59
CA GLY A 72 -1.32 -22.91 -4.30
C GLY A 72 -0.12 -22.88 -3.35
N PRO A 73 1.08 -22.78 -3.89
CA PRO A 73 2.29 -22.58 -3.10
C PRO A 73 2.19 -21.32 -2.24
N ILE A 74 2.74 -21.36 -1.05
CA ILE A 74 2.82 -20.18 -0.19
C ILE A 74 3.78 -19.18 -0.82
N GLY A 75 3.29 -17.99 -1.14
CA GLY A 75 4.10 -16.87 -1.61
C GLY A 75 4.73 -16.10 -0.46
N GLU A 76 5.77 -15.36 -0.77
CA GLU A 76 6.42 -14.45 0.16
C GLU A 76 6.18 -13.00 -0.25
N GLY A 77 5.86 -12.15 0.72
CA GLY A 77 5.72 -10.70 0.54
C GLY A 77 6.93 -9.97 1.11
N HIS A 78 7.58 -9.14 0.29
CA HIS A 78 8.72 -8.32 0.71
C HIS A 78 8.41 -6.84 0.53
N ARG A 79 8.88 -6.01 1.48
CA ARG A 79 8.82 -4.55 1.40
C ARG A 79 10.24 -4.02 1.33
N LYS A 80 10.77 -3.89 0.12
CA LYS A 80 12.13 -3.43 -0.15
C LYS A 80 12.13 -2.46 -1.32
N ASP A 81 13.19 -1.66 -1.46
CA ASP A 81 13.41 -0.92 -2.70
C ASP A 81 13.71 -1.91 -3.82
N ALA A 82 12.96 -1.83 -4.91
CA ALA A 82 13.10 -2.76 -6.03
C ALA A 82 14.46 -2.65 -6.72
N LEU A 83 15.04 -1.44 -6.78
CA LEU A 83 16.34 -1.20 -7.42
C LEU A 83 17.49 -1.86 -6.66
N ASP A 84 17.38 -1.90 -5.33
CA ASP A 84 18.39 -2.53 -4.48
C ASP A 84 18.21 -4.05 -4.44
N TRP A 85 16.96 -4.50 -4.39
CA TRP A 85 16.63 -5.90 -4.13
C TRP A 85 16.64 -6.80 -5.37
N ILE A 86 16.39 -6.26 -6.56
CA ILE A 86 16.22 -7.05 -7.78
C ILE A 86 17.39 -8.00 -8.07
N SER A 87 18.60 -7.61 -7.71
CA SER A 87 19.82 -8.42 -7.90
C SER A 87 19.89 -9.66 -6.98
N GLU A 88 19.07 -9.70 -5.92
CA GLU A 88 18.98 -10.81 -4.97
C GLU A 88 17.90 -11.83 -5.38
N VAL A 89 17.00 -11.45 -6.30
CA VAL A 89 15.88 -12.27 -6.73
C VAL A 89 16.28 -13.13 -7.93
N GLU A 90 16.09 -14.43 -7.81
CA GLU A 90 16.27 -15.39 -8.89
C GLU A 90 14.95 -16.12 -9.15
N CYS A 91 14.46 -16.08 -10.38
CA CYS A 91 13.18 -16.68 -10.77
C CYS A 91 13.13 -17.02 -12.25
N GLU A 92 12.24 -17.92 -12.63
CA GLU A 92 11.97 -18.23 -14.05
C GLU A 92 11.25 -17.08 -14.75
N LEU A 93 10.24 -16.52 -14.08
CA LEU A 93 9.41 -15.44 -14.61
C LEU A 93 9.38 -14.25 -13.64
N LEU A 94 9.79 -13.10 -14.14
CA LEU A 94 9.69 -11.80 -13.43
C LEU A 94 8.67 -10.91 -14.11
N TYR A 95 7.62 -10.52 -13.37
CA TYR A 95 6.69 -9.49 -13.79
C TYR A 95 7.05 -8.15 -13.14
N ILE A 96 7.30 -7.13 -13.94
CA ILE A 96 7.65 -5.78 -13.47
C ILE A 96 6.51 -4.84 -13.81
N ASP A 97 5.85 -4.31 -12.78
CA ASP A 97 4.78 -3.30 -12.89
C ASP A 97 5.20 -2.01 -12.17
N PRO A 98 6.10 -1.21 -12.74
CA PRO A 98 6.57 0.01 -12.11
C PRO A 98 5.54 1.12 -12.27
N PRO A 99 5.64 2.18 -11.46
CA PRO A 99 4.86 3.39 -11.70
C PRO A 99 5.12 3.95 -13.12
N TYR A 100 4.04 4.14 -13.88
CA TYR A 100 4.10 4.65 -15.26
C TYR A 100 3.80 6.15 -15.38
N ASN A 101 3.79 6.86 -14.27
CA ASN A 101 3.55 8.30 -14.23
C ASN A 101 4.41 8.99 -13.18
N GLN A 102 4.47 10.33 -13.28
CA GLN A 102 5.27 11.17 -12.38
C GLN A 102 4.70 11.33 -10.96
N ARG A 103 3.60 10.67 -10.63
CA ARG A 103 2.96 10.80 -9.32
C ARG A 103 3.61 9.82 -8.34
N GLN A 104 4.19 10.37 -7.28
CA GLN A 104 4.78 9.56 -6.22
C GLN A 104 3.72 8.77 -5.47
N TYR A 105 3.85 7.46 -5.45
CA TYR A 105 2.90 6.55 -4.80
C TYR A 105 2.75 6.83 -3.30
N PRO A 106 3.82 7.12 -2.53
CA PRO A 106 3.68 7.44 -1.12
C PRO A 106 2.81 8.69 -0.86
N ALA A 107 2.74 9.62 -1.81
CA ALA A 107 1.85 10.78 -1.71
C ALA A 107 0.42 10.48 -2.16
N ASN A 108 0.24 9.58 -3.14
CA ASN A 108 -1.08 9.25 -3.67
C ASN A 108 -1.83 8.20 -2.86
N TYR A 109 -1.10 7.31 -2.19
CA TYR A 109 -1.63 6.18 -1.42
C TYR A 109 -1.28 6.26 0.06
N HIS A 110 -1.12 7.50 0.58
CA HIS A 110 -0.78 7.73 1.99
C HIS A 110 -1.81 7.14 2.95
N LEU A 111 -3.11 7.17 2.62
CA LEU A 111 -4.14 6.62 3.50
C LEU A 111 -4.07 5.09 3.66
N PRO A 112 -3.98 4.28 2.60
CA PRO A 112 -3.67 2.85 2.75
C PRO A 112 -2.39 2.57 3.56
N GLU A 113 -1.34 3.39 3.39
CA GLU A 113 -0.12 3.28 4.19
C GLU A 113 -0.40 3.53 5.68
N ILE A 114 -1.14 4.59 6.03
CA ILE A 114 -1.57 4.87 7.41
C ILE A 114 -2.36 3.70 7.98
N LEU A 115 -3.37 3.21 7.26
CA LEU A 115 -4.19 2.08 7.70
C LEU A 115 -3.35 0.83 7.97
N SER A 116 -2.30 0.61 7.16
CA SER A 116 -1.40 -0.53 7.32
C SER A 116 -0.52 -0.44 8.57
N LEU A 117 -0.24 0.75 9.08
CA LEU A 117 0.63 1.01 10.22
C LEU A 117 -0.14 1.03 11.55
N LEU A 118 -1.37 1.56 11.54
CA LEU A 118 -2.17 1.78 12.75
C LEU A 118 -2.25 0.59 13.72
N PRO A 119 -2.46 -0.66 13.30
CA PRO A 119 -2.50 -1.80 14.22
C PRO A 119 -1.15 -2.12 14.87
N PHE A 120 -0.05 -1.61 14.34
CA PHE A 120 1.31 -1.91 14.82
C PHE A 120 1.89 -0.81 15.70
N GLU A 121 1.33 0.38 15.67
CA GLU A 121 1.74 1.48 16.56
C GLU A 121 1.17 1.30 17.97
N SER A 122 1.91 1.79 18.97
CA SER A 122 1.50 1.74 20.38
C SER A 122 0.33 2.69 20.68
N SER A 123 0.29 3.83 19.98
CA SER A 123 -0.80 4.82 20.01
C SER A 123 -0.98 5.43 18.62
N ASP A 124 -2.11 6.10 18.40
CA ASP A 124 -2.38 6.79 17.14
C ASP A 124 -1.61 8.12 17.03
N ASP A 125 -1.16 8.69 18.18
CA ASP A 125 -0.50 10.00 18.26
C ASP A 125 0.70 10.11 17.33
N ARG A 126 1.53 9.07 17.24
CA ARG A 126 2.73 9.09 16.38
C ARG A 126 2.41 9.28 14.90
N ILE A 127 1.29 8.71 14.44
CA ILE A 127 0.84 8.85 13.05
C ILE A 127 0.16 10.20 12.88
N GLU A 128 -0.70 10.60 13.83
CA GLU A 128 -1.39 11.89 13.82
C GLU A 128 -0.41 13.07 13.76
N ASP A 129 0.65 13.03 14.57
CA ASP A 129 1.70 14.06 14.59
C ASP A 129 2.47 14.15 13.26
N SER A 130 2.50 13.08 12.48
CA SER A 130 3.16 13.05 11.18
C SER A 130 2.28 13.54 10.03
N ILE A 131 0.96 13.61 10.24
CA ILE A 131 0.00 13.99 9.19
C ILE A 131 0.03 15.50 8.97
N TYR A 132 0.11 15.91 7.70
CA TYR A 132 0.11 17.32 7.33
C TYR A 132 -0.71 17.61 6.06
N GLY A 133 -1.01 18.88 5.86
CA GLY A 133 -1.76 19.35 4.71
C GLY A 133 -3.25 19.03 4.76
N LYS A 134 -3.99 19.51 3.75
CA LYS A 134 -5.45 19.39 3.69
C LYS A 134 -5.94 17.98 3.36
N THR A 135 -5.08 17.15 2.77
CA THR A 135 -5.40 15.78 2.37
C THR A 135 -4.85 14.74 3.34
N GLY A 136 -4.24 15.17 4.45
CA GLY A 136 -3.72 14.26 5.46
C GLY A 136 -2.49 13.47 5.00
N LEU A 137 -1.57 14.12 4.30
CA LEU A 137 -0.34 13.49 3.83
C LEU A 137 0.58 13.11 4.99
N ILE A 138 1.31 12.03 4.84
CA ILE A 138 2.46 11.66 5.68
C ILE A 138 3.77 12.04 4.98
N PRO A 139 4.91 12.12 5.69
CA PRO A 139 6.21 12.37 5.07
C PRO A 139 6.52 11.33 3.98
N TRP A 140 6.51 11.76 2.74
CA TRP A 140 6.67 10.88 1.57
C TRP A 140 7.95 11.13 0.78
N LYS A 141 8.59 12.29 0.96
CA LYS A 141 9.75 12.69 0.15
C LYS A 141 10.92 11.73 0.29
N GLU A 142 11.13 11.17 1.47
CA GLU A 142 12.17 10.18 1.75
C GLU A 142 11.87 8.81 1.12
N LYS A 143 10.60 8.58 0.78
CA LYS A 143 10.12 7.37 0.09
C LYS A 143 9.89 7.59 -1.40
N ALA A 144 10.33 8.74 -1.93
CA ALA A 144 10.16 9.07 -3.33
C ALA A 144 11.01 8.15 -4.22
N SER A 145 10.38 7.58 -5.25
CA SER A 145 11.04 6.68 -6.18
C SER A 145 11.46 7.40 -7.46
N PRO A 146 12.67 7.14 -7.98
CA PRO A 146 13.09 7.63 -9.29
C PRO A 146 12.24 7.04 -10.43
N LEU A 147 11.58 5.89 -10.20
CA LEU A 147 10.61 5.32 -11.14
C LEU A 147 9.39 6.23 -11.37
N CYS A 148 9.09 7.14 -10.43
CA CYS A 148 8.07 8.18 -10.56
C CYS A 148 8.67 9.55 -10.95
N SER A 149 9.87 9.60 -11.51
CA SER A 149 10.51 10.87 -11.86
C SER A 149 9.80 11.57 -13.01
N ARG A 150 9.77 12.92 -12.94
CA ARG A 150 9.37 13.77 -14.07
C ARG A 150 10.42 13.81 -15.18
N ARG A 151 11.66 13.46 -14.84
CA ARG A 151 12.77 13.37 -15.80
C ARG A 151 12.73 12.00 -16.43
N CYS A 152 12.46 11.96 -17.72
CA CYS A 152 12.42 10.71 -18.48
C CYS A 152 13.72 9.90 -18.32
N ASP A 153 14.86 10.58 -18.27
CA ASP A 153 16.17 9.93 -18.13
C ASP A 153 16.31 9.16 -16.80
N ASP A 154 15.88 9.75 -15.69
CA ASP A 154 15.95 9.09 -14.37
C ASP A 154 15.06 7.82 -14.34
N CYS A 155 13.85 7.94 -14.86
CA CYS A 155 12.91 6.82 -14.95
C CYS A 155 13.45 5.72 -15.88
N PHE A 156 13.93 6.10 -17.06
CA PHE A 156 14.50 5.16 -18.04
C PHE A 156 15.73 4.44 -17.47
N GLN A 157 16.63 5.15 -16.82
CA GLN A 157 17.80 4.56 -16.17
C GLN A 157 17.40 3.56 -15.09
N SER A 158 16.41 3.91 -14.25
CA SER A 158 15.93 3.05 -13.18
C SER A 158 15.28 1.77 -13.72
N VAL A 159 14.42 1.88 -14.74
CA VAL A 159 13.83 0.71 -15.40
C VAL A 159 14.91 -0.14 -16.07
N SER A 160 15.87 0.49 -16.75
CA SER A 160 16.99 -0.21 -17.39
C SER A 160 17.85 -0.95 -16.36
N GLN A 161 18.03 -0.38 -15.16
CA GLN A 161 18.73 -1.02 -14.06
C GLN A 161 17.96 -2.25 -13.57
N LEU A 162 16.64 -2.12 -13.34
CA LEU A 162 15.82 -3.27 -12.94
C LEU A 162 15.96 -4.44 -13.92
N ILE A 163 15.80 -4.18 -15.21
CA ILE A 163 15.89 -5.22 -16.25
C ILE A 163 17.30 -5.83 -16.31
N LYS A 164 18.34 -5.01 -16.25
CA LYS A 164 19.74 -5.49 -16.36
C LYS A 164 20.21 -6.26 -15.12
N SER A 165 19.68 -5.92 -13.94
CA SER A 165 20.07 -6.56 -12.68
C SER A 165 19.23 -7.78 -12.34
N ALA A 166 18.12 -7.98 -13.04
CA ALA A 166 17.23 -9.12 -12.82
C ALA A 166 17.91 -10.44 -13.22
N LYS A 167 17.75 -11.45 -12.36
CA LYS A 167 18.18 -12.83 -12.62
C LYS A 167 16.94 -13.67 -12.94
N ALA A 168 16.34 -13.42 -14.10
CA ALA A 168 15.14 -14.10 -14.56
C ALA A 168 15.33 -14.62 -15.99
N GLU A 169 14.73 -15.76 -16.29
CA GLU A 169 14.74 -16.30 -17.65
C GLU A 169 13.81 -15.51 -18.58
N ILE A 170 12.66 -15.08 -18.04
CA ILE A 170 11.64 -14.30 -18.76
C ILE A 170 11.29 -13.08 -17.95
N ILE A 171 11.31 -11.92 -18.57
CA ILE A 171 10.86 -10.65 -17.99
C ILE A 171 9.64 -10.16 -18.76
N ILE A 172 8.55 -9.91 -18.05
CA ILE A 172 7.34 -9.26 -18.54
C ILE A 172 7.29 -7.83 -17.95
N PHE A 173 7.10 -6.86 -18.85
CA PHE A 173 7.07 -5.45 -18.49
C PHE A 173 5.82 -4.77 -19.04
#